data_7df2a39da1ebc5ef633874de5b1e111c
#
_entry.id   7df2a39da1ebc5ef633874de5b1e111c
#
_cell.length_a   1.000
_cell.length_b   1.000
_cell.length_c   1.000
_cell.angle_alpha   90.00
_cell.angle_beta   90.00
_cell.angle_gamma   90.00
#
_symmetry.space_group_name_H-M   'P 1'
#
loop_
_entity.id
_entity.type
_entity.pdbx_description
1 polymer ?
#
loop_
_entity_poly.entity_id
_entity_poly.type
_entity_poly.pdbx_seq_one_letter_code
_entity_poly.pdbx_strand_id
1 'polypeptide(L)'
;MFSRRNIKEFFTIIIGTAITAAAVYFFMIPSNLSVGSASALAMILSNLIPLPISVITFIINVCLLIIGFLLIGPEFGIKTVFTSVLLPGFIGVYEILFPNFQSITQDPLLDAICYILGVGIGLSLVFSCNASSGGLDIVAKLMNKYLRMELGKAMSTSGMLVALSSVFFYDKTTVVISVLATYFGGMIMDHFIFGLNIKRRVCILSNRHDDVLHFILHELHSGATIYEGIGAYDNKIRKEIITIVDKSEYRRLMDYIKKNDPTAFITVYSVNEVNYQPKVH
;
A
#
# COMPACT_ATOMS: atom_id res chain seq x y z
N MET A 1 -24.36 12.13 4.99
CA MET A 1 -24.68 10.69 5.07
C MET A 1 -23.41 9.90 4.76
N PHE A 2 -22.74 9.32 5.75
CA PHE A 2 -21.50 8.56 5.53
C PHE A 2 -21.84 7.28 4.76
N SER A 3 -21.34 7.16 3.54
CA SER A 3 -21.45 5.92 2.76
C SER A 3 -20.72 4.78 3.49
N ARG A 4 -21.23 3.54 3.41
CA ARG A 4 -20.54 2.33 3.93
C ARG A 4 -19.09 2.21 3.46
N ARG A 5 -18.77 2.78 2.29
CA ARG A 5 -17.43 2.86 1.73
C ARG A 5 -16.53 3.77 2.57
N ASN A 6 -16.99 4.96 2.93
CA ASN A 6 -16.20 5.93 3.72
C ASN A 6 -15.87 5.37 5.12
N ILE A 7 -16.80 4.62 5.73
CA ILE A 7 -16.55 3.97 7.02
C ILE A 7 -15.45 2.92 6.91
N LYS A 8 -15.48 2.08 5.88
CA LYS A 8 -14.42 1.08 5.64
C LYS A 8 -13.06 1.72 5.40
N GLU A 9 -12.99 2.78 4.57
CA GLU A 9 -11.75 3.53 4.33
C GLU A 9 -11.20 4.11 5.64
N PHE A 10 -12.05 4.69 6.47
CA PHE A 10 -11.66 5.26 7.76
C PHE A 10 -11.05 4.20 8.71
N PHE A 11 -11.71 3.05 8.85
CA PHE A 11 -11.17 1.94 9.63
C PHE A 11 -9.86 1.40 9.07
N THR A 12 -9.73 1.31 7.75
CA THR A 12 -8.48 0.88 7.09
C THR A 12 -7.34 1.84 7.38
N ILE A 13 -7.59 3.16 7.35
CA ILE A 13 -6.62 4.19 7.70
C ILE A 13 -6.17 4.03 9.17
N ILE A 14 -7.12 3.86 10.10
CA ILE A 14 -6.79 3.69 11.52
C ILE A 14 -5.93 2.46 11.75
N ILE A 15 -6.31 1.31 11.18
CA ILE A 15 -5.55 0.06 11.32
C ILE A 15 -4.16 0.19 10.68
N GLY A 16 -4.08 0.73 9.45
CA GLY A 16 -2.81 0.95 8.77
C GLY A 16 -1.88 1.87 9.55
N THR A 17 -2.41 2.97 10.09
CA THR A 17 -1.65 3.91 10.92
C THR A 17 -1.20 3.28 12.24
N ALA A 18 -2.05 2.47 12.89
CA ALA A 18 -1.69 1.76 14.12
C ALA A 18 -0.55 0.74 13.88
N ILE A 19 -0.60 -0.01 12.76
CA ILE A 19 0.47 -0.95 12.38
C ILE A 19 1.77 -0.18 12.10
N THR A 20 1.71 0.94 11.37
CA THR A 20 2.86 1.80 11.09
C THR A 20 3.46 2.34 12.39
N ALA A 21 2.63 2.84 13.29
CA ALA A 21 3.06 3.35 14.59
C ALA A 21 3.71 2.26 15.45
N ALA A 22 3.17 1.03 15.43
CA ALA A 22 3.76 -0.12 16.11
C ALA A 22 5.15 -0.46 15.54
N ALA A 23 5.30 -0.49 14.21
CA ALA A 23 6.58 -0.74 13.57
C ALA A 23 7.62 0.34 13.93
N VAL A 24 7.21 1.60 13.97
CA VAL A 24 8.06 2.72 14.40
C VAL A 24 8.47 2.57 15.87
N TYR A 25 7.51 2.32 16.75
CA TYR A 25 7.76 2.30 18.20
C TYR A 25 8.59 1.09 18.64
N PHE A 26 8.25 -0.11 18.15
CA PHE A 26 8.87 -1.35 18.62
C PHE A 26 10.18 -1.72 17.93
N PHE A 27 10.44 -1.18 16.71
CA PHE A 27 11.62 -1.58 15.94
C PHE A 27 12.51 -0.39 15.52
N MET A 28 11.94 0.71 15.05
CA MET A 28 12.73 1.84 14.57
C MET A 28 13.39 2.62 15.72
N ILE A 29 12.60 2.98 16.74
CA ILE A 29 13.06 3.83 17.85
C ILE A 29 14.15 3.14 18.67
N PRO A 30 14.00 1.86 19.12
CA PRO A 30 15.01 1.22 19.95
C PRO A 30 16.36 1.00 19.25
N SER A 31 16.35 0.85 17.93
CA SER A 31 17.55 0.60 17.12
C SER A 31 18.14 1.84 16.47
N ASN A 32 17.63 3.04 16.79
CA ASN A 32 18.07 4.34 16.25
C ASN A 32 18.15 4.37 14.71
N LEU A 33 17.26 3.64 14.03
CA LEU A 33 17.27 3.57 12.58
C LEU A 33 16.81 4.89 11.96
N SER A 34 17.59 5.41 11.01
CA SER A 34 17.28 6.63 10.26
C SER A 34 16.81 6.31 8.86
N VAL A 35 15.68 5.61 8.77
CA VAL A 35 15.10 5.23 7.47
C VAL A 35 14.36 6.42 6.88
N GLY A 36 14.83 6.93 5.76
CA GLY A 36 14.27 7.96 4.84
C GLY A 36 13.03 8.71 5.29
N SER A 37 13.08 9.42 6.42
CA SER A 37 11.93 10.08 7.02
C SER A 37 12.10 11.60 7.04
N ALA A 38 11.00 12.33 7.19
CA ALA A 38 11.06 13.79 7.40
C ALA A 38 11.83 14.16 8.66
N SER A 39 11.80 13.31 9.69
CA SER A 39 12.58 13.49 10.90
C SER A 39 14.09 13.35 10.66
N ALA A 40 14.51 12.39 9.85
CA ALA A 40 15.91 12.24 9.46
C ALA A 40 16.41 13.47 8.68
N LEU A 41 15.60 14.00 7.76
CA LEU A 41 15.91 15.24 7.06
C LEU A 41 16.01 16.43 8.05
N ALA A 42 15.12 16.50 9.03
CA ALA A 42 15.15 17.54 10.06
C ALA A 42 16.41 17.45 10.95
N MET A 43 16.87 16.23 11.29
CA MET A 43 18.11 16.03 12.02
C MET A 43 19.32 16.54 11.25
N ILE A 44 19.38 16.32 9.95
CA ILE A 44 20.44 16.84 9.08
C ILE A 44 20.40 18.37 9.07
N LEU A 45 19.22 18.94 8.87
CA LEU A 45 19.05 20.40 8.83
C LEU A 45 19.33 21.08 10.17
N SER A 46 19.08 20.42 11.31
CA SER A 46 19.37 20.98 12.63
C SER A 46 20.86 21.22 12.90
N ASN A 47 21.74 20.55 12.16
CA ASN A 47 23.17 20.84 12.18
C ASN A 47 23.57 22.11 11.41
N LEU A 48 22.71 22.57 10.52
CA LEU A 48 22.92 23.77 9.69
C LEU A 48 22.13 24.97 10.21
N ILE A 49 20.99 24.73 10.84
CA ILE A 49 20.06 25.75 11.32
C ILE A 49 19.91 25.62 12.84
N PRO A 50 20.12 26.68 13.66
CA PRO A 50 20.06 26.61 15.12
C PRO A 50 18.60 26.53 15.61
N LEU A 51 17.83 25.57 15.16
CA LEU A 51 16.45 25.31 15.58
C LEU A 51 16.33 23.88 16.14
N PRO A 52 15.45 23.64 17.11
CA PRO A 52 15.14 22.30 17.58
C PRO A 52 14.63 21.39 16.45
N ILE A 53 15.04 20.12 16.47
CA ILE A 53 14.64 19.12 15.44
C ILE A 53 13.12 19.04 15.32
N SER A 54 12.39 19.11 16.44
CA SER A 54 10.92 19.08 16.46
C SER A 54 10.30 20.22 15.65
N VAL A 55 10.86 21.42 15.75
CA VAL A 55 10.38 22.60 15.01
C VAL A 55 10.66 22.45 13.52
N ILE A 56 11.85 22.00 13.15
CA ILE A 56 12.21 21.76 11.72
C ILE A 56 11.31 20.67 11.14
N THR A 57 11.12 19.55 11.85
CA THR A 57 10.23 18.46 11.43
C THR A 57 8.79 18.96 11.23
N PHE A 58 8.29 19.78 12.16
CA PHE A 58 6.95 20.35 12.04
C PHE A 58 6.83 21.26 10.82
N ILE A 59 7.80 22.14 10.57
CA ILE A 59 7.81 23.02 9.40
C ILE A 59 7.82 22.19 8.10
N ILE A 60 8.69 21.17 8.00
CA ILE A 60 8.76 20.29 6.82
C ILE A 60 7.42 19.61 6.59
N ASN A 61 6.82 19.02 7.63
CA ASN A 61 5.55 18.31 7.52
C ASN A 61 4.41 19.25 7.10
N VAL A 62 4.34 20.45 7.68
CA VAL A 62 3.32 21.45 7.31
C VAL A 62 3.50 21.88 5.85
N CYS A 63 4.73 22.19 5.43
CA CYS A 63 5.01 22.54 4.03
C CYS A 63 4.62 21.41 3.08
N LEU A 64 5.01 20.17 3.36
CA LEU A 64 4.68 19.01 2.55
C LEU A 64 3.16 18.77 2.51
N LEU A 65 2.47 18.97 3.63
CA LEU A 65 1.02 18.83 3.72
C LEU A 65 0.30 19.87 2.85
N ILE A 66 0.74 21.14 2.89
CA ILE A 66 0.20 22.21 2.03
C ILE A 66 0.44 21.86 0.55
N ILE A 67 1.65 21.44 0.21
CA ILE A 67 2.00 21.02 -1.15
C ILE A 67 1.13 19.83 -1.59
N GLY A 68 0.97 18.83 -0.73
CA GLY A 68 0.10 17.67 -1.00
C GLY A 68 -1.36 18.06 -1.20
N PHE A 69 -1.88 18.96 -0.38
CA PHE A 69 -3.24 19.48 -0.51
C PHE A 69 -3.46 20.20 -1.85
N LEU A 70 -2.52 21.05 -2.23
CA LEU A 70 -2.62 21.86 -3.47
C LEU A 70 -2.41 21.02 -4.73
N LEU A 71 -1.42 20.11 -4.73
CA LEU A 71 -1.00 19.40 -5.94
C LEU A 71 -1.67 18.04 -6.12
N ILE A 72 -2.02 17.34 -5.05
CA ILE A 72 -2.68 16.03 -5.13
C ILE A 72 -4.19 16.20 -5.07
N GLY A 73 -4.68 17.00 -4.14
CA GLY A 73 -6.10 17.34 -4.01
C GLY A 73 -6.61 17.33 -2.56
N PRO A 74 -7.80 17.93 -2.31
CA PRO A 74 -8.33 18.15 -0.97
C PRO A 74 -8.69 16.84 -0.24
N GLU A 75 -9.16 15.82 -0.94
CA GLU A 75 -9.48 14.53 -0.34
C GLU A 75 -8.24 13.86 0.26
N PHE A 76 -7.12 13.85 -0.49
CA PHE A 76 -5.83 13.37 -0.01
C PHE A 76 -5.35 14.20 1.18
N GLY A 77 -5.42 15.52 1.09
CA GLY A 77 -4.95 16.43 2.14
C GLY A 77 -5.69 16.21 3.46
N ILE A 78 -7.02 16.16 3.45
CA ILE A 78 -7.84 15.96 4.67
C ILE A 78 -7.53 14.61 5.33
N LYS A 79 -7.47 13.53 4.56
CA LYS A 79 -7.13 12.20 5.07
C LYS A 79 -5.70 12.16 5.63
N THR A 80 -4.78 12.88 4.99
CA THR A 80 -3.38 12.97 5.43
C THR A 80 -3.22 13.82 6.70
N VAL A 81 -3.97 14.90 6.87
CA VAL A 81 -4.03 15.64 8.15
C VAL A 81 -4.45 14.71 9.29
N PHE A 82 -5.50 13.93 9.05
CA PHE A 82 -5.98 12.97 10.04
C PHE A 82 -4.90 11.94 10.44
N THR A 83 -4.24 11.33 9.47
CA THR A 83 -3.16 10.35 9.74
C THR A 83 -1.94 10.99 10.40
N SER A 84 -1.59 12.22 10.03
CA SER A 84 -0.45 12.96 10.62
C SER A 84 -0.63 13.25 12.12
N VAL A 85 -1.88 13.34 12.59
CA VAL A 85 -2.18 13.47 14.02
C VAL A 85 -2.30 12.09 14.68
N LEU A 86 -2.88 11.12 13.98
CA LEU A 86 -3.15 9.79 14.50
C LEU A 86 -1.86 8.98 14.72
N LEU A 87 -0.87 9.12 13.84
CA LEU A 87 0.39 8.39 13.93
C LEU A 87 1.16 8.70 15.22
N PRO A 88 1.49 9.96 15.55
CA PRO A 88 2.13 10.28 16.83
C PRO A 88 1.21 9.96 18.02
N GLY A 89 -0.11 10.05 17.87
CA GLY A 89 -1.06 9.64 18.91
C GLY A 89 -0.93 8.15 19.28
N PHE A 90 -0.85 7.26 18.29
CA PHE A 90 -0.61 5.83 18.55
C PHE A 90 0.79 5.56 19.13
N ILE A 91 1.82 6.26 18.66
CA ILE A 91 3.17 6.14 19.23
C ILE A 91 3.12 6.51 20.72
N GLY A 92 2.47 7.62 21.08
CA GLY A 92 2.31 8.03 22.47
C GLY A 92 1.51 7.03 23.32
N VAL A 93 0.49 6.39 22.76
CA VAL A 93 -0.23 5.28 23.43
C VAL A 93 0.70 4.09 23.70
N TYR A 94 1.52 3.69 22.72
CA TYR A 94 2.48 2.60 22.91
C TYR A 94 3.56 2.98 23.94
N GLU A 95 4.02 4.23 23.98
CA GLU A 95 4.97 4.71 24.95
C GLU A 95 4.42 4.64 26.40
N ILE A 96 3.15 4.95 26.59
CA ILE A 96 2.47 4.81 27.89
C ILE A 96 2.28 3.35 28.27
N LEU A 97 1.90 2.50 27.32
CA LEU A 97 1.63 1.07 27.58
C LEU A 97 2.90 0.24 27.80
N PHE A 98 3.99 0.61 27.15
CA PHE A 98 5.27 -0.11 27.15
C PHE A 98 6.44 0.85 27.44
N PRO A 99 6.49 1.47 28.63
CA PRO A 99 7.53 2.47 28.94
C PRO A 99 8.92 1.82 28.92
N ASN A 100 9.93 2.54 28.43
CA ASN A 100 11.32 2.09 28.32
C ASN A 100 11.50 0.79 27.51
N PHE A 101 10.70 0.60 26.47
CA PHE A 101 10.79 -0.56 25.60
C PHE A 101 12.17 -0.63 24.93
N GLN A 102 12.82 -1.78 25.04
CA GLN A 102 14.08 -2.09 24.37
C GLN A 102 13.85 -3.04 23.20
N SER A 103 14.77 -3.02 22.22
CA SER A 103 14.68 -3.92 21.08
C SER A 103 14.54 -5.37 21.50
N ILE A 104 13.53 -6.06 20.96
CA ILE A 104 13.30 -7.50 21.18
C ILE A 104 14.43 -8.32 20.55
N THR A 105 14.90 -7.91 19.39
CA THR A 105 15.89 -8.67 18.61
C THR A 105 17.32 -8.41 19.05
N GLN A 106 17.56 -7.25 19.67
CA GLN A 106 18.90 -6.74 20.03
C GLN A 106 19.87 -6.68 18.82
N ASP A 107 19.33 -6.77 17.62
CA ASP A 107 20.07 -6.73 16.36
C ASP A 107 19.42 -5.66 15.44
N PRO A 108 20.15 -4.56 15.12
CA PRO A 108 19.62 -3.48 14.29
C PRO A 108 19.18 -3.93 12.90
N LEU A 109 19.78 -4.99 12.33
CA LEU A 109 19.38 -5.50 11.02
C LEU A 109 18.04 -6.24 11.10
N LEU A 110 17.85 -7.06 12.12
CA LEU A 110 16.57 -7.74 12.34
C LEU A 110 15.44 -6.74 12.64
N ASP A 111 15.73 -5.73 13.46
CA ASP A 111 14.78 -4.64 13.72
C ASP A 111 14.43 -3.89 12.44
N ALA A 112 15.42 -3.62 11.56
CA ALA A 112 15.17 -2.99 10.28
C ALA A 112 14.23 -3.85 9.39
N ILE A 113 14.43 -5.17 9.36
CA ILE A 113 13.56 -6.09 8.61
C ILE A 113 12.14 -6.07 9.16
N CYS A 114 11.96 -6.16 10.48
CA CYS A 114 10.65 -6.09 11.11
C CYS A 114 9.98 -4.73 10.87
N TYR A 115 10.74 -3.63 10.94
CA TYR A 115 10.29 -2.29 10.65
C TYR A 115 9.76 -2.15 9.21
N ILE A 116 10.55 -2.54 8.20
CA ILE A 116 10.13 -2.39 6.80
C ILE A 116 8.92 -3.25 6.45
N LEU A 117 8.78 -4.44 7.05
CA LEU A 117 7.59 -5.28 6.89
C LEU A 117 6.36 -4.60 7.51
N GLY A 118 6.46 -4.14 8.75
CA GLY A 118 5.36 -3.48 9.45
C GLY A 118 4.93 -2.19 8.76
N VAL A 119 5.89 -1.31 8.42
CA VAL A 119 5.61 -0.07 7.69
C VAL A 119 5.09 -0.36 6.29
N GLY A 120 5.64 -1.35 5.58
CA GLY A 120 5.18 -1.75 4.25
C GLY A 120 3.70 -2.17 4.26
N ILE A 121 3.27 -2.96 5.23
CA ILE A 121 1.86 -3.34 5.43
C ILE A 121 1.03 -2.11 5.82
N GLY A 122 1.44 -1.37 6.84
CA GLY A 122 0.69 -0.26 7.39
C GLY A 122 0.47 0.87 6.37
N LEU A 123 1.54 1.34 5.73
CA LEU A 123 1.46 2.40 4.72
C LEU A 123 0.73 1.95 3.45
N SER A 124 0.85 0.68 3.03
CA SER A 124 0.09 0.21 1.87
C SER A 124 -1.42 0.31 2.09
N LEU A 125 -1.89 0.04 3.31
CA LEU A 125 -3.30 0.24 3.70
C LEU A 125 -3.68 1.71 3.68
N VAL A 126 -2.85 2.60 4.21
CA VAL A 126 -3.09 4.05 4.21
C VAL A 126 -3.13 4.61 2.79
N PHE A 127 -2.17 4.25 1.95
CA PHE A 127 -2.12 4.69 0.55
C PHE A 127 -3.26 4.14 -0.30
N SER A 128 -3.76 2.92 -0.01
CA SER A 128 -4.93 2.35 -0.70
C SER A 128 -6.21 3.19 -0.50
N CYS A 129 -6.27 3.93 0.62
CA CYS A 129 -7.34 4.87 0.93
C CYS A 129 -7.06 6.31 0.46
N ASN A 130 -6.05 6.51 -0.38
CA ASN A 130 -5.61 7.83 -0.86
C ASN A 130 -5.25 8.80 0.28
N ALA A 131 -4.52 8.30 1.28
CA ALA A 131 -3.95 9.06 2.39
C ALA A 131 -2.44 8.82 2.48
N SER A 132 -1.72 9.58 3.34
CA SER A 132 -0.29 9.46 3.61
C SER A 132 -0.04 9.64 5.11
N SER A 133 1.12 9.25 5.62
CA SER A 133 1.48 9.50 7.03
C SER A 133 1.83 10.97 7.31
N GLY A 134 1.99 11.79 6.27
CA GLY A 134 2.24 13.23 6.39
C GLY A 134 3.71 13.64 6.30
N GLY A 135 4.62 12.69 6.05
CA GLY A 135 6.05 12.92 5.91
C GLY A 135 6.54 12.95 4.45
N LEU A 136 7.72 12.38 4.18
CA LEU A 136 8.29 12.24 2.84
C LEU A 136 7.42 11.38 1.88
N ASP A 137 6.49 10.62 2.40
CA ASP A 137 5.48 9.88 1.64
C ASP A 137 4.63 10.81 0.75
N ILE A 138 4.46 12.09 1.13
CA ILE A 138 3.81 13.08 0.27
C ILE A 138 4.66 13.32 -0.98
N VAL A 139 5.98 13.40 -0.85
CA VAL A 139 6.91 13.52 -1.97
C VAL A 139 6.80 12.30 -2.87
N ALA A 140 6.79 11.10 -2.29
CA ALA A 140 6.60 9.86 -3.05
C ALA A 140 5.25 9.84 -3.79
N LYS A 141 4.17 10.32 -3.16
CA LYS A 141 2.86 10.42 -3.81
C LYS A 141 2.85 11.44 -4.94
N LEU A 142 3.59 12.54 -4.83
CA LEU A 142 3.79 13.50 -5.91
C LEU A 142 4.57 12.89 -7.08
N MET A 143 5.67 12.16 -6.78
CA MET A 143 6.43 11.43 -7.80
C MET A 143 5.56 10.38 -8.51
N ASN A 144 4.74 9.65 -7.76
CA ASN A 144 3.77 8.71 -8.33
C ASN A 144 2.78 9.40 -9.27
N LYS A 145 2.22 10.55 -8.86
CA LYS A 145 1.23 11.29 -9.67
C LYS A 145 1.83 11.92 -10.93
N TYR A 146 2.98 12.57 -10.81
CA TYR A 146 3.55 13.39 -11.91
C TYR A 146 4.61 12.64 -12.72
N LEU A 147 5.42 11.78 -12.10
CA LEU A 147 6.45 11.00 -12.79
C LEU A 147 5.98 9.59 -13.15
N ARG A 148 4.74 9.22 -12.77
CA ARG A 148 4.15 7.89 -13.01
C ARG A 148 5.01 6.73 -12.47
N MET A 149 5.78 6.98 -11.42
CA MET A 149 6.56 5.96 -10.73
C MET A 149 5.64 5.11 -9.86
N GLU A 150 5.97 3.83 -9.70
CA GLU A 150 5.36 3.00 -8.65
C GLU A 150 5.60 3.64 -7.29
N LEU A 151 4.63 3.52 -6.38
CA LEU A 151 4.66 4.28 -5.13
C LEU A 151 5.83 3.88 -4.22
N GLY A 152 6.15 2.58 -4.13
CA GLY A 152 7.30 2.11 -3.37
C GLY A 152 8.63 2.51 -3.99
N LYS A 153 8.77 2.51 -5.32
CA LYS A 153 9.94 3.07 -6.00
C LYS A 153 10.10 4.56 -5.70
N ALA A 154 9.01 5.32 -5.68
CA ALA A 154 9.02 6.73 -5.35
C ALA A 154 9.44 6.95 -3.88
N MET A 155 8.94 6.10 -2.95
CA MET A 155 9.35 6.10 -1.54
C MET A 155 10.84 5.79 -1.39
N SER A 156 11.33 4.74 -2.04
CA SER A 156 12.77 4.41 -2.01
C SER A 156 13.60 5.54 -2.57
N THR A 157 13.21 6.15 -3.68
CA THR A 157 13.98 7.22 -4.31
C THR A 157 14.04 8.47 -3.44
N SER A 158 12.90 8.92 -2.91
CA SER A 158 12.85 10.09 -2.02
C SER A 158 13.57 9.84 -0.70
N GLY A 159 13.40 8.66 -0.12
CA GLY A 159 14.05 8.25 1.12
C GLY A 159 15.55 8.02 0.97
N MET A 160 16.01 7.54 -0.19
CA MET A 160 17.42 7.26 -0.47
C MET A 160 18.28 8.53 -0.41
N LEU A 161 17.77 9.66 -0.91
CA LEU A 161 18.46 10.95 -0.83
C LEU A 161 18.71 11.34 0.63
N VAL A 162 17.72 11.11 1.51
CA VAL A 162 17.86 11.39 2.94
C VAL A 162 18.77 10.38 3.63
N ALA A 163 18.61 9.08 3.34
CA ALA A 163 19.45 8.04 3.91
C ALA A 163 20.93 8.22 3.54
N LEU A 164 21.24 8.58 2.30
CA LEU A 164 22.61 8.87 1.87
C LEU A 164 23.18 10.13 2.52
N SER A 165 22.37 11.17 2.71
CA SER A 165 22.84 12.39 3.38
C SER A 165 23.15 12.17 4.87
N SER A 166 22.66 11.09 5.47
CA SER A 166 22.96 10.72 6.86
C SER A 166 24.42 10.25 7.06
N VAL A 167 25.17 9.96 5.99
CA VAL A 167 26.59 9.56 6.05
C VAL A 167 27.50 10.56 6.77
N PHE A 168 27.10 11.82 6.78
CA PHE A 168 27.86 12.88 7.44
C PHE A 168 27.65 12.95 8.96
N PHE A 169 26.66 12.21 9.51
CA PHE A 169 26.20 12.36 10.89
C PHE A 169 26.13 11.06 11.68
N TYR A 170 26.04 9.91 10.99
CA TYR A 170 25.89 8.60 11.63
C TYR A 170 27.08 7.67 11.32
N ASP A 171 27.21 6.64 12.12
CA ASP A 171 28.18 5.58 11.89
C ASP A 171 27.87 4.80 10.60
N LYS A 172 28.92 4.22 10.01
CA LYS A 172 28.82 3.54 8.71
C LYS A 172 27.81 2.39 8.69
N THR A 173 27.70 1.65 9.79
CA THR A 173 26.79 0.50 9.90
C THR A 173 25.34 0.97 9.86
N THR A 174 24.98 1.97 10.65
CA THR A 174 23.64 2.57 10.69
C THR A 174 23.24 3.14 9.32
N VAL A 175 24.17 3.81 8.64
CA VAL A 175 23.92 4.36 7.29
C VAL A 175 23.62 3.23 6.29
N VAL A 176 24.45 2.16 6.27
CA VAL A 176 24.27 1.04 5.36
C VAL A 176 22.93 0.35 5.61
N ILE A 177 22.60 0.06 6.88
CA ILE A 177 21.29 -0.54 7.25
C ILE A 177 20.14 0.37 6.82
N SER A 178 20.24 1.69 7.06
CA SER A 178 19.20 2.65 6.69
C SER A 178 18.97 2.74 5.18
N VAL A 179 20.06 2.71 4.39
CA VAL A 179 19.99 2.68 2.92
C VAL A 179 19.33 1.40 2.43
N LEU A 180 19.76 0.24 2.95
CA LEU A 180 19.15 -1.05 2.59
C LEU A 180 17.68 -1.11 3.01
N ALA A 181 17.36 -0.69 4.23
CA ALA A 181 15.98 -0.66 4.72
C ALA A 181 15.08 0.28 3.87
N THR A 182 15.60 1.43 3.44
CA THR A 182 14.87 2.35 2.55
C THR A 182 14.61 1.70 1.18
N TYR A 183 15.61 1.05 0.60
CA TYR A 183 15.48 0.39 -0.70
C TYR A 183 14.49 -0.78 -0.66
N PHE A 184 14.70 -1.73 0.25
CA PHE A 184 13.83 -2.91 0.38
C PHE A 184 12.45 -2.55 0.91
N GLY A 185 12.34 -1.52 1.74
CA GLY A 185 11.05 -1.03 2.24
C GLY A 185 10.10 -0.61 1.12
N GLY A 186 10.62 0.11 0.11
CA GLY A 186 9.81 0.46 -1.05
C GLY A 186 9.39 -0.75 -1.90
N MET A 187 10.27 -1.73 -2.10
CA MET A 187 9.92 -2.97 -2.81
C MET A 187 8.83 -3.76 -2.08
N ILE A 188 8.96 -3.87 -0.77
CA ILE A 188 7.97 -4.56 0.08
C ILE A 188 6.63 -3.81 0.04
N MET A 189 6.66 -2.49 0.10
CA MET A 189 5.45 -1.67 0.03
C MET A 189 4.73 -1.84 -1.32
N ASP A 190 5.45 -1.81 -2.45
CA ASP A 190 4.86 -2.07 -3.76
C ASP A 190 4.25 -3.47 -3.84
N HIS A 191 4.92 -4.47 -3.28
CA HIS A 191 4.38 -5.84 -3.22
C HIS A 191 3.03 -5.89 -2.48
N PHE A 192 2.91 -5.20 -1.35
CA PHE A 192 1.65 -5.14 -0.60
C PHE A 192 0.58 -4.32 -1.33
N ILE A 193 0.93 -3.17 -1.92
CA ILE A 193 -0.01 -2.35 -2.70
C ILE A 193 -0.56 -3.13 -3.88
N PHE A 194 0.30 -3.80 -4.65
CA PHE A 194 -0.13 -4.66 -5.75
C PHE A 194 -0.99 -5.82 -5.23
N GLY A 195 -0.56 -6.47 -4.14
CA GLY A 195 -1.29 -7.59 -3.53
C GLY A 195 -2.70 -7.24 -3.06
N LEU A 196 -2.93 -5.99 -2.64
CA LEU A 196 -4.26 -5.48 -2.24
C LEU A 196 -5.18 -5.25 -3.44
N ASN A 197 -4.63 -4.93 -4.62
CA ASN A 197 -5.37 -4.52 -5.80
C ASN A 197 -5.41 -5.58 -6.91
N ILE A 198 -4.84 -6.77 -6.69
CA ILE A 198 -4.83 -7.85 -7.70
C ILE A 198 -6.27 -8.24 -8.05
N LYS A 199 -6.61 -8.05 -9.32
CA LYS A 199 -7.80 -8.64 -9.94
C LYS A 199 -7.43 -9.93 -10.67
N ARG A 200 -8.44 -10.74 -10.96
CA ARG A 200 -8.27 -12.01 -11.68
C ARG A 200 -9.05 -11.97 -12.97
N ARG A 201 -8.36 -12.19 -14.07
CA ARG A 201 -9.00 -12.54 -15.35
C ARG A 201 -9.24 -14.03 -15.35
N VAL A 202 -10.50 -14.40 -15.40
CA VAL A 202 -10.95 -15.79 -15.42
C VAL A 202 -11.51 -16.09 -16.79
N CYS A 203 -10.93 -17.09 -17.44
CA CYS A 203 -11.39 -17.61 -18.73
C CYS A 203 -12.04 -18.97 -18.47
N ILE A 204 -13.30 -19.14 -18.90
CA ILE A 204 -14.13 -20.27 -18.54
C ILE A 204 -14.70 -20.93 -19.82
N LEU A 205 -14.36 -22.18 -20.01
CA LEU A 205 -14.99 -23.05 -21.00
C LEU A 205 -15.90 -24.01 -20.24
N SER A 206 -17.21 -23.84 -20.37
CA SER A 206 -18.24 -24.61 -19.66
C SER A 206 -19.31 -25.09 -20.61
N ASN A 207 -19.80 -26.30 -20.41
CA ASN A 207 -20.98 -26.82 -21.12
C ASN A 207 -22.28 -26.11 -20.66
N ARG A 208 -22.23 -25.48 -19.48
CA ARG A 208 -23.33 -24.67 -18.89
C ARG A 208 -23.04 -23.19 -18.99
N HIS A 209 -22.54 -22.72 -20.14
CA HIS A 209 -22.08 -21.34 -20.33
C HIS A 209 -23.17 -20.30 -20.02
N ASP A 210 -24.44 -20.53 -20.32
CA ASP A 210 -25.53 -19.58 -20.06
C ASP A 210 -25.78 -19.40 -18.56
N ASP A 211 -25.73 -20.48 -17.78
CA ASP A 211 -25.88 -20.44 -16.31
C ASP A 211 -24.72 -19.68 -15.65
N VAL A 212 -23.50 -19.95 -16.12
CA VAL A 212 -22.28 -19.26 -15.62
C VAL A 212 -22.33 -17.77 -15.97
N LEU A 213 -22.74 -17.44 -17.20
CA LEU A 213 -22.88 -16.05 -17.63
C LEU A 213 -23.95 -15.33 -16.82
N HIS A 214 -25.10 -15.95 -16.58
CA HIS A 214 -26.16 -15.39 -15.74
C HIS A 214 -25.64 -15.10 -14.32
N PHE A 215 -24.91 -16.02 -13.71
CA PHE A 215 -24.31 -15.84 -12.39
C PHE A 215 -23.33 -14.65 -12.36
N ILE A 216 -22.46 -14.52 -13.38
CA ILE A 216 -21.49 -13.40 -13.47
C ILE A 216 -22.21 -12.06 -13.58
N LEU A 217 -23.25 -11.97 -14.43
CA LEU A 217 -23.93 -10.71 -14.71
C LEU A 217 -24.88 -10.29 -13.58
N HIS A 218 -25.63 -11.23 -13.01
CA HIS A 218 -26.73 -10.91 -12.09
C HIS A 218 -26.39 -11.14 -10.61
N GLU A 219 -25.51 -12.09 -10.29
CA GLU A 219 -25.13 -12.37 -8.90
C GLU A 219 -23.82 -11.71 -8.48
N LEU A 220 -22.85 -11.64 -9.40
CA LEU A 220 -21.59 -10.95 -9.16
C LEU A 220 -21.63 -9.49 -9.62
N HIS A 221 -22.60 -9.10 -10.44
CA HIS A 221 -22.69 -7.79 -11.08
C HIS A 221 -21.41 -7.40 -11.83
N SER A 222 -20.69 -8.40 -12.36
CA SER A 222 -19.43 -8.23 -13.08
C SER A 222 -19.66 -8.32 -14.59
N GLY A 223 -18.83 -7.59 -15.35
CA GLY A 223 -18.86 -7.68 -16.82
C GLY A 223 -18.24 -8.98 -17.31
N ALA A 224 -18.73 -9.47 -18.45
CA ALA A 224 -18.16 -10.61 -19.14
C ALA A 224 -18.08 -10.38 -20.65
N THR A 225 -17.10 -10.99 -21.31
CA THR A 225 -16.96 -11.03 -22.77
C THR A 225 -16.95 -12.49 -23.20
N ILE A 226 -17.65 -12.79 -24.28
CA ILE A 226 -17.71 -14.15 -24.84
C ILE A 226 -16.87 -14.15 -26.11
N TYR A 227 -16.00 -15.16 -26.20
CA TYR A 227 -15.28 -15.50 -27.43
C TYR A 227 -15.73 -16.86 -27.95
N GLU A 228 -15.86 -16.99 -29.26
CA GLU A 228 -16.07 -18.28 -29.90
C GLU A 228 -14.73 -18.82 -30.40
N GLY A 229 -14.39 -20.00 -29.97
CA GLY A 229 -13.18 -20.70 -30.37
C GLY A 229 -13.52 -22.09 -30.95
N ILE A 230 -12.64 -22.61 -31.77
CA ILE A 230 -12.77 -23.95 -32.32
C ILE A 230 -11.84 -24.89 -31.54
N GLY A 231 -12.41 -25.94 -30.96
CA GLY A 231 -11.62 -26.98 -30.28
C GLY A 231 -10.71 -27.71 -31.28
N ALA A 232 -9.40 -27.63 -31.09
CA ALA A 232 -8.44 -28.22 -32.03
C ALA A 232 -8.51 -29.74 -32.13
N TYR A 233 -9.03 -30.42 -31.10
CA TYR A 233 -9.13 -31.88 -31.06
C TYR A 233 -10.40 -32.41 -31.78
N ASP A 234 -11.55 -31.74 -31.59
CA ASP A 234 -12.85 -32.22 -32.04
C ASP A 234 -13.52 -31.29 -33.08
N ASN A 235 -12.85 -30.20 -33.46
CA ASN A 235 -13.35 -29.17 -34.38
C ASN A 235 -14.71 -28.56 -34.00
N LYS A 236 -15.10 -28.65 -32.72
CA LYS A 236 -16.37 -28.10 -32.26
C LYS A 236 -16.21 -26.64 -31.83
N ILE A 237 -17.21 -25.82 -32.13
CA ILE A 237 -17.30 -24.44 -31.65
C ILE A 237 -17.60 -24.49 -30.16
N ARG A 238 -16.77 -23.74 -29.38
CA ARG A 238 -16.93 -23.58 -27.93
C ARG A 238 -16.94 -22.10 -27.59
N LYS A 239 -17.77 -21.75 -26.61
CA LYS A 239 -17.82 -20.37 -26.09
C LYS A 239 -16.95 -20.26 -24.86
N GLU A 240 -15.95 -19.37 -24.90
CA GLU A 240 -15.14 -19.00 -23.76
C GLU A 240 -15.67 -17.71 -23.14
N ILE A 241 -16.00 -17.76 -21.85
CA ILE A 241 -16.41 -16.59 -21.09
C ILE A 241 -15.17 -16.01 -20.41
N ILE A 242 -14.89 -14.73 -20.64
CA ILE A 242 -13.81 -14.00 -19.98
C ILE A 242 -14.43 -12.94 -19.07
N THR A 243 -14.06 -12.98 -17.80
CA THR A 243 -14.46 -11.98 -16.81
C THR A 243 -13.28 -11.53 -15.98
N ILE A 244 -13.33 -10.29 -15.46
CA ILE A 244 -12.33 -9.75 -14.53
C ILE A 244 -13.03 -9.48 -13.22
N VAL A 245 -12.60 -10.19 -12.18
CA VAL A 245 -13.22 -10.21 -10.87
C VAL A 245 -12.21 -9.91 -9.77
N ASP A 246 -12.69 -9.42 -8.63
CA ASP A 246 -11.88 -9.27 -7.43
C ASP A 246 -11.68 -10.63 -6.71
N LYS A 247 -10.90 -10.64 -5.63
CA LYS A 247 -10.59 -11.85 -4.86
C LYS A 247 -11.82 -12.48 -4.22
N SER A 248 -12.82 -11.70 -3.84
CA SER A 248 -14.04 -12.19 -3.19
C SER A 248 -15.00 -12.75 -4.22
N GLU A 249 -15.21 -12.04 -5.32
CA GLU A 249 -16.01 -12.45 -6.47
C GLU A 249 -15.45 -13.73 -7.11
N TYR A 250 -14.11 -13.82 -7.23
CA TYR A 250 -13.43 -15.01 -7.71
C TYR A 250 -13.77 -16.26 -6.89
N ARG A 251 -13.74 -16.17 -5.56
CA ARG A 251 -14.10 -17.31 -4.70
C ARG A 251 -15.55 -17.75 -4.95
N ARG A 252 -16.49 -16.79 -4.94
CA ARG A 252 -17.90 -17.06 -5.21
C ARG A 252 -18.12 -17.71 -6.58
N LEU A 253 -17.40 -17.21 -7.61
CA LEU A 253 -17.45 -17.76 -8.97
C LEU A 253 -16.93 -19.20 -9.01
N MET A 254 -15.78 -19.46 -8.39
CA MET A 254 -15.20 -20.81 -8.36
C MET A 254 -16.06 -21.81 -7.60
N ASP A 255 -16.66 -21.39 -6.47
CA ASP A 255 -17.58 -22.23 -5.71
C ASP A 255 -18.83 -22.56 -6.52
N TYR A 256 -19.38 -21.57 -7.24
CA TYR A 256 -20.52 -21.76 -8.12
C TYR A 256 -20.21 -22.74 -9.26
N ILE A 257 -19.09 -22.56 -9.96
CA ILE A 257 -18.71 -23.42 -11.09
C ILE A 257 -18.44 -24.85 -10.62
N LYS A 258 -17.66 -25.02 -9.53
CA LYS A 258 -17.37 -26.35 -8.97
C LYS A 258 -18.64 -27.12 -8.60
N LYS A 259 -19.68 -26.43 -8.14
CA LYS A 259 -20.96 -27.05 -7.78
C LYS A 259 -21.82 -27.38 -8.99
N ASN A 260 -21.84 -26.55 -10.03
CA ASN A 260 -22.78 -26.65 -11.14
C ASN A 260 -22.19 -27.30 -12.40
N ASP A 261 -20.89 -27.12 -12.65
CA ASP A 261 -20.16 -27.75 -13.76
C ASP A 261 -18.73 -28.12 -13.33
N PRO A 262 -18.54 -29.24 -12.63
CA PRO A 262 -17.22 -29.71 -12.20
C PRO A 262 -16.27 -30.02 -13.35
N THR A 263 -16.77 -30.14 -14.59
CA THR A 263 -16.00 -30.47 -15.80
C THR A 263 -15.54 -29.21 -16.55
N ALA A 264 -15.93 -28.03 -16.10
CA ALA A 264 -15.53 -26.78 -16.72
C ALA A 264 -14.01 -26.61 -16.73
N PHE A 265 -13.46 -26.20 -17.86
CA PHE A 265 -12.04 -25.85 -17.97
C PHE A 265 -11.86 -24.35 -17.66
N ILE A 266 -11.03 -24.06 -16.67
CA ILE A 266 -10.85 -22.70 -16.18
C ILE A 266 -9.37 -22.35 -16.17
N THR A 267 -9.02 -21.22 -16.79
CA THR A 267 -7.70 -20.62 -16.66
C THR A 267 -7.80 -19.27 -15.95
N VAL A 268 -6.83 -18.98 -15.07
CA VAL A 268 -6.85 -17.78 -14.23
C VAL A 268 -5.53 -17.06 -14.37
N TYR A 269 -5.62 -15.77 -14.71
CA TYR A 269 -4.47 -14.88 -14.81
C TYR A 269 -4.59 -13.77 -13.76
N SER A 270 -3.46 -13.40 -13.14
CA SER A 270 -3.40 -12.21 -12.30
C SER A 270 -3.34 -10.97 -13.19
N VAL A 271 -4.15 -9.97 -12.87
CA VAL A 271 -4.20 -8.70 -13.56
C VAL A 271 -3.80 -7.61 -12.58
N ASN A 272 -2.66 -6.98 -12.84
CA ASN A 272 -2.10 -5.97 -11.96
C ASN A 272 -2.79 -4.61 -12.11
N GLU A 273 -3.30 -4.31 -13.31
CA GLU A 273 -3.96 -3.04 -13.59
C GLU A 273 -5.17 -3.25 -14.49
N VAL A 274 -6.28 -2.62 -14.13
CA VAL A 274 -7.51 -2.56 -14.91
C VAL A 274 -7.98 -1.12 -14.96
N ASN A 275 -7.97 -0.53 -16.14
CA ASN A 275 -8.51 0.81 -16.34
C ASN A 275 -9.93 0.69 -16.91
N TYR A 276 -10.94 0.95 -16.09
CA TYR A 276 -12.34 0.95 -16.50
C TYR A 276 -13.14 1.98 -15.71
N GLN A 277 -14.18 2.52 -16.34
CA GLN A 277 -15.15 3.31 -15.62
C GLN A 277 -16.09 2.36 -14.86
N PRO A 278 -16.22 2.49 -13.52
CA PRO A 278 -17.20 1.70 -12.77
C PRO A 278 -18.60 1.92 -13.32
N LYS A 279 -19.37 0.85 -13.51
CA LYS A 279 -20.78 0.99 -13.86
C LYS A 279 -21.46 1.75 -12.71
N VAL A 280 -22.09 2.88 -13.02
CA VAL A 280 -22.99 3.58 -12.10
C VAL A 280 -24.22 2.69 -11.97
N HIS A 281 -24.46 2.16 -10.77
CA HIS A 281 -25.67 1.42 -10.41
C HIS A 281 -26.74 2.37 -9.91
#